data_8527aa357fe68565a59eb0a0d72a38dc
#
_entry.id   8527aa357fe68565a59eb0a0d72a38dc
#
_cell.length_a   1.000
_cell.length_b   1.000
_cell.length_c   1.000
_cell.angle_alpha   90.00
_cell.angle_beta   90.00
_cell.angle_gamma   90.00
#
_symmetry.space_group_name_H-M   'P 1'
#
loop_
_entity.id
_entity.type
_entity.pdbx_description
1 polymer ?
#
loop_
_entity_poly.entity_id
_entity_poly.type
_entity_poly.pdbx_seq_one_letter_code
_entity_poly.pdbx_strand_id
1 'polypeptide(L)'
;ISMKESEAKEIDEVVITGTGAQKKLTVTGAVTNVDVEVLKSNPTANLSNALAGNVSGVLAMQTSGQPGVNTSEFWIRGISTFGANSAALVLVDGFERDLDEINIEDIESFTVLKDASTTAIYGSRGANGVVLITTKRGKEGKIKINAKVESSYNSRTITPEFADGYSYAMLMNEARITRNQERMYQDDEMEILRLGLDQDLYPNVDWMDVLMKDGAMTYRANLNMSGGGSTARYFVSLSYVNEEGMYKTDESMRKDYNTNPSSQRWNYRLNTDIDVTKTTLVKVGVSGSLKKRNAPGQGSNVWTS
;
A
#
# COMPACT_ATOMS: atom_id res chain seq x y z
N ILE A 1 43.98 4.24 35.26
CA ILE A 1 42.76 3.66 34.60
C ILE A 1 43.16 3.47 33.16
N SER A 2 43.51 2.22 32.78
CA SER A 2 43.81 1.86 31.40
C SER A 2 42.48 1.66 30.66
N MET A 3 42.13 2.56 29.74
CA MET A 3 41.04 2.34 28.81
C MET A 3 41.52 1.29 27.78
N LYS A 4 40.85 0.15 27.73
CA LYS A 4 40.95 -0.76 26.59
C LYS A 4 40.20 -0.11 25.42
N GLU A 5 40.91 0.10 24.29
CA GLU A 5 40.25 0.39 23.02
C GLU A 5 39.22 -0.71 22.72
N SER A 6 37.97 -0.33 22.57
CA SER A 6 36.94 -1.18 22.01
C SER A 6 37.29 -1.35 20.54
N GLU A 7 37.68 -2.54 20.12
CA GLU A 7 37.69 -2.89 18.69
C GLU A 7 36.29 -2.66 18.14
N ALA A 8 36.13 -1.56 17.41
CA ALA A 8 34.92 -1.34 16.60
C ALA A 8 34.89 -2.46 15.58
N LYS A 9 34.04 -3.45 15.79
CA LYS A 9 33.74 -4.47 14.79
C LYS A 9 33.05 -3.74 13.62
N GLU A 10 33.82 -3.44 12.57
CA GLU A 10 33.24 -2.96 11.31
C GLU A 10 32.22 -4.01 10.85
N ILE A 11 30.97 -3.70 11.01
CA ILE A 11 29.90 -4.49 10.40
C ILE A 11 29.96 -4.18 8.92
N ASP A 12 30.55 -5.07 8.12
CA ASP A 12 30.55 -5.01 6.66
C ASP A 12 29.08 -5.01 6.18
N GLU A 13 28.52 -3.83 5.95
CA GLU A 13 27.16 -3.70 5.42
C GLU A 13 27.17 -4.23 3.98
N VAL A 14 26.46 -5.33 3.77
CA VAL A 14 26.31 -5.98 2.46
C VAL A 14 25.07 -5.45 1.77
N VAL A 15 25.23 -4.97 0.55
CA VAL A 15 24.14 -4.48 -0.29
C VAL A 15 23.88 -5.49 -1.40
N ILE A 16 22.62 -5.79 -1.65
CA ILE A 16 22.24 -6.64 -2.77
C ILE A 16 22.13 -5.75 -4.01
N THR A 17 22.95 -6.05 -4.99
CA THR A 17 22.95 -5.39 -6.31
C THR A 17 22.43 -6.36 -7.36
N GLY A 18 22.18 -5.87 -8.59
CA GLY A 18 21.78 -6.72 -9.69
C GLY A 18 22.81 -7.80 -10.09
N THR A 19 24.05 -7.66 -9.64
CA THR A 19 25.14 -8.64 -9.86
C THR A 19 25.38 -9.54 -8.64
N GLY A 20 24.55 -9.43 -7.59
CA GLY A 20 24.65 -10.20 -6.36
C GLY A 20 24.98 -9.37 -5.13
N ALA A 21 25.32 -10.04 -4.03
CA ALA A 21 25.69 -9.39 -2.78
C ALA A 21 27.08 -8.78 -2.89
N GLN A 22 27.18 -7.47 -2.62
CA GLN A 22 28.45 -6.71 -2.63
C GLN A 22 28.58 -5.91 -1.34
N LYS A 23 29.83 -5.62 -0.92
CA LYS A 23 30.08 -4.72 0.19
C LYS A 23 29.66 -3.30 -0.19
N LYS A 24 28.96 -2.59 0.69
CA LYS A 24 28.49 -1.21 0.44
C LYS A 24 29.61 -0.28 -0.03
N LEU A 25 30.80 -0.43 0.52
CA LEU A 25 31.99 0.35 0.16
C LEU A 25 32.47 0.14 -1.29
N THR A 26 32.08 -0.96 -1.95
CA THR A 26 32.49 -1.27 -3.33
C THR A 26 31.43 -0.90 -4.36
N VAL A 27 30.25 -0.45 -3.93
CA VAL A 27 29.17 -0.04 -4.82
C VAL A 27 29.35 1.43 -5.20
N THR A 28 29.62 1.69 -6.46
CA THR A 28 29.86 3.07 -6.97
C THR A 28 28.60 3.84 -7.30
N GLY A 29 27.42 3.18 -7.33
CA GLY A 29 26.14 3.80 -7.66
C GLY A 29 25.30 4.12 -6.43
N ALA A 30 24.27 4.98 -6.59
CA ALA A 30 23.35 5.32 -5.52
C ALA A 30 22.37 4.15 -5.26
N VAL A 31 22.74 3.34 -4.27
CA VAL A 31 21.92 2.23 -3.76
C VAL A 31 21.43 2.60 -2.37
N THR A 32 20.12 2.46 -2.16
CA THR A 32 19.51 2.68 -0.85
C THR A 32 19.00 1.35 -0.32
N ASN A 33 19.61 0.89 0.76
CA ASN A 33 19.06 -0.18 1.58
C ASN A 33 18.01 0.42 2.52
N VAL A 34 16.83 -0.15 2.49
CA VAL A 34 15.72 0.28 3.35
C VAL A 34 15.64 -0.67 4.53
N ASP A 35 15.57 -0.13 5.72
CA ASP A 35 15.32 -0.94 6.91
C ASP A 35 13.88 -1.49 6.85
N VAL A 36 13.77 -2.80 6.74
CA VAL A 36 12.48 -3.49 6.66
C VAL A 36 11.64 -3.28 7.93
N GLU A 37 12.27 -3.10 9.08
CA GLU A 37 11.56 -2.84 10.35
C GLU A 37 10.87 -1.46 10.33
N VAL A 38 11.47 -0.46 9.68
CA VAL A 38 10.82 0.84 9.45
C VAL A 38 9.57 0.69 8.56
N LEU A 39 9.64 -0.12 7.52
CA LEU A 39 8.47 -0.40 6.67
C LEU A 39 7.38 -1.15 7.43
N LYS A 40 7.74 -2.09 8.32
CA LYS A 40 6.80 -2.85 9.15
C LYS A 40 6.12 -2.00 10.22
N SER A 41 6.77 -0.93 10.69
CA SER A 41 6.18 -0.04 11.68
C SER A 41 4.98 0.75 11.14
N ASN A 42 4.85 0.82 9.82
CA ASN A 42 3.74 1.50 9.17
C ASN A 42 2.52 0.54 9.04
N PRO A 43 1.38 0.84 9.67
CA PRO A 43 0.23 -0.09 9.73
C PRO A 43 -0.59 -0.12 8.45
N THR A 44 0.06 -0.15 7.28
CA THR A 44 -0.62 -0.19 5.98
C THR A 44 -0.84 -1.64 5.50
N ALA A 45 -1.93 -1.86 4.77
CA ALA A 45 -2.22 -3.17 4.17
C ALA A 45 -1.38 -3.42 2.90
N ASN A 46 -0.96 -2.35 2.22
CA ASN A 46 -0.22 -2.40 0.97
C ASN A 46 1.19 -1.84 1.16
N LEU A 47 2.18 -2.57 0.64
CA LEU A 47 3.59 -2.21 0.82
C LEU A 47 3.96 -0.91 0.11
N SER A 48 3.32 -0.60 -1.02
CA SER A 48 3.53 0.66 -1.76
C SER A 48 3.25 1.90 -0.89
N ASN A 49 2.25 1.83 0.00
CA ASN A 49 1.91 2.92 0.91
C ASN A 49 2.99 3.14 1.99
N ALA A 50 3.71 2.09 2.38
CA ALA A 50 4.79 2.18 3.35
C ALA A 50 6.05 2.86 2.79
N LEU A 51 6.17 3.05 1.48
CA LEU A 51 7.34 3.68 0.85
C LEU A 51 7.35 5.20 1.07
N ALA A 52 6.17 5.83 1.12
CA ALA A 52 6.03 7.28 1.28
C ALA A 52 6.69 7.75 2.60
N GLY A 53 7.64 8.67 2.48
CA GLY A 53 8.37 9.22 3.62
C GLY A 53 9.43 8.30 4.26
N ASN A 54 9.41 6.98 3.98
CA ASN A 54 10.34 6.02 4.57
C ASN A 54 11.51 5.66 3.64
N VAL A 55 11.38 5.92 2.35
CA VAL A 55 12.43 5.59 1.36
C VAL A 55 12.93 6.86 0.70
N SER A 56 14.17 7.25 1.01
CA SER A 56 14.78 8.44 0.43
C SER A 56 14.79 8.39 -1.09
N GLY A 57 14.30 9.46 -1.74
CA GLY A 57 14.26 9.60 -3.20
C GLY A 57 13.16 8.78 -3.90
N VAL A 58 12.21 8.25 -3.14
CA VAL A 58 10.97 7.67 -3.65
C VAL A 58 9.83 8.65 -3.38
N LEU A 59 9.10 8.99 -4.43
CA LEU A 59 7.83 9.69 -4.35
C LEU A 59 6.73 8.65 -4.47
N ALA A 60 5.79 8.66 -3.56
CA ALA A 60 4.63 7.78 -3.61
C ALA A 60 3.35 8.60 -3.42
N MET A 61 2.32 8.29 -4.18
CA MET A 61 1.05 8.96 -4.17
C MET A 61 -0.09 7.95 -4.15
N GLN A 62 -0.87 7.99 -3.08
CA GLN A 62 -2.09 7.21 -2.97
C GLN A 62 -3.27 8.02 -3.53
N THR A 63 -3.93 7.51 -4.56
CA THR A 63 -5.03 8.20 -5.24
C THR A 63 -6.40 7.83 -4.67
N SER A 64 -6.51 6.71 -3.95
CA SER A 64 -7.75 6.22 -3.36
C SER A 64 -7.50 5.57 -2.01
N GLY A 65 -8.42 5.78 -1.06
CA GLY A 65 -8.46 5.04 0.20
C GLY A 65 -9.41 3.83 0.18
N GLN A 66 -10.07 3.56 -0.95
CA GLN A 66 -11.03 2.47 -1.04
C GLN A 66 -10.35 1.11 -0.97
N PRO A 67 -10.80 0.17 -0.12
CA PRO A 67 -10.23 -1.16 -0.03
C PRO A 67 -10.05 -1.86 -1.38
N GLY A 68 -8.85 -2.38 -1.61
CA GLY A 68 -8.50 -3.10 -2.83
C GLY A 68 -8.08 -2.24 -4.03
N VAL A 69 -8.14 -0.90 -3.93
CA VAL A 69 -7.55 0.08 -4.85
C VAL A 69 -6.80 1.19 -4.12
N ASN A 70 -6.51 0.98 -2.86
CA ASN A 70 -5.78 1.87 -1.96
C ASN A 70 -4.26 1.66 -2.05
N THR A 71 -3.75 1.30 -3.20
CA THR A 71 -2.33 1.19 -3.49
C THR A 71 -1.76 2.56 -3.88
N SER A 72 -0.47 2.77 -3.62
CA SER A 72 0.24 3.96 -4.08
C SER A 72 0.96 3.69 -5.39
N GLU A 73 0.85 4.62 -6.32
CA GLU A 73 1.82 4.74 -7.40
C GLU A 73 3.10 5.35 -6.85
N PHE A 74 4.25 4.86 -7.27
CA PHE A 74 5.52 5.37 -6.78
C PHE A 74 6.55 5.51 -7.91
N TRP A 75 7.42 6.50 -7.75
CA TRP A 75 8.47 6.84 -8.71
C TRP A 75 9.80 7.04 -7.97
N ILE A 76 10.87 6.62 -8.60
CA ILE A 76 12.22 6.79 -8.08
C ILE A 76 12.82 8.03 -8.76
N ARG A 77 13.18 9.06 -7.96
CA ARG A 77 13.68 10.37 -8.43
C ARG A 77 12.72 11.15 -9.33
N GLY A 78 11.42 10.86 -9.25
CA GLY A 78 10.37 11.53 -10.02
C GLY A 78 10.00 10.82 -11.31
N ILE A 79 9.10 11.44 -12.06
CA ILE A 79 8.61 10.92 -13.35
C ILE A 79 9.64 11.27 -14.42
N SER A 80 10.34 10.28 -14.98
CA SER A 80 11.42 10.47 -15.94
C SER A 80 11.00 10.21 -17.39
N THR A 81 9.83 9.59 -17.62
CA THR A 81 9.37 9.22 -18.97
C THR A 81 8.00 9.82 -19.26
N PHE A 82 7.83 10.40 -20.47
CA PHE A 82 6.56 10.88 -20.97
C PHE A 82 5.89 9.80 -21.83
N GLY A 83 4.65 9.43 -21.50
CA GLY A 83 3.79 8.61 -22.35
C GLY A 83 4.05 7.10 -22.36
N ALA A 84 5.09 6.61 -21.69
CA ALA A 84 5.35 5.19 -21.48
C ALA A 84 5.12 4.83 -20.01
N ASN A 85 5.22 3.53 -19.68
CA ASN A 85 5.15 3.08 -18.30
C ASN A 85 6.20 3.81 -17.43
N SER A 86 5.75 4.66 -16.51
CA SER A 86 6.59 5.45 -15.61
C SER A 86 6.92 4.72 -14.31
N ALA A 87 6.37 3.53 -14.09
CA ALA A 87 6.57 2.75 -12.88
C ALA A 87 8.01 2.21 -12.79
N ALA A 88 8.53 2.13 -11.58
CA ALA A 88 9.80 1.46 -11.31
C ALA A 88 9.65 -0.06 -11.48
N LEU A 89 10.73 -0.73 -11.92
CA LEU A 89 10.76 -2.18 -12.02
C LEU A 89 10.89 -2.80 -10.63
N VAL A 90 9.95 -3.66 -10.24
CA VAL A 90 9.99 -4.38 -8.97
C VAL A 90 10.38 -5.84 -9.21
N LEU A 91 11.48 -6.27 -8.60
CA LEU A 91 11.98 -7.64 -8.67
C LEU A 91 11.98 -8.29 -7.29
N VAL A 92 11.29 -9.41 -7.18
CA VAL A 92 11.22 -10.24 -5.97
C VAL A 92 11.95 -11.54 -6.25
N ASP A 93 13.05 -11.78 -5.55
CA ASP A 93 13.94 -12.92 -5.78
C ASP A 93 14.35 -13.08 -7.27
N GLY A 94 14.45 -11.94 -7.99
CA GLY A 94 14.82 -11.88 -9.41
C GLY A 94 13.67 -11.94 -10.41
N PHE A 95 12.43 -12.11 -9.95
CA PHE A 95 11.23 -12.14 -10.80
C PHE A 95 10.43 -10.85 -10.66
N GLU A 96 9.91 -10.33 -11.77
CA GLU A 96 9.04 -9.17 -11.76
C GLU A 96 7.70 -9.51 -11.11
N ARG A 97 7.29 -8.70 -10.13
CA ARG A 97 6.03 -8.84 -9.40
C ARG A 97 5.48 -7.49 -8.98
N ASP A 98 4.18 -7.47 -8.73
CA ASP A 98 3.54 -6.35 -8.06
C ASP A 98 3.99 -6.27 -6.60
N LEU A 99 4.36 -5.06 -6.17
CA LEU A 99 4.84 -4.79 -4.82
C LEU A 99 3.78 -5.10 -3.76
N ASP A 100 2.52 -4.83 -4.06
CA ASP A 100 1.41 -4.99 -3.12
C ASP A 100 0.89 -6.43 -3.00
N GLU A 101 1.42 -7.35 -3.82
CA GLU A 101 1.18 -8.78 -3.65
C GLU A 101 2.12 -9.45 -2.65
N ILE A 102 3.10 -8.70 -2.12
CA ILE A 102 4.10 -9.23 -1.22
C ILE A 102 3.69 -8.95 0.23
N ASN A 103 3.82 -9.97 1.08
CA ASN A 103 3.70 -9.76 2.51
C ASN A 103 5.01 -9.17 3.06
N ILE A 104 4.92 -8.03 3.74
CA ILE A 104 6.07 -7.34 4.32
C ILE A 104 6.85 -8.22 5.33
N GLU A 105 6.16 -9.12 6.02
CA GLU A 105 6.79 -10.04 6.99
C GLU A 105 7.68 -11.10 6.32
N ASP A 106 7.53 -11.30 5.01
CA ASP A 106 8.35 -12.25 4.24
C ASP A 106 9.65 -11.62 3.71
N ILE A 107 9.83 -10.31 3.85
CA ILE A 107 10.96 -9.59 3.29
C ILE A 107 12.17 -9.74 4.21
N GLU A 108 13.32 -10.13 3.64
CA GLU A 108 14.64 -10.13 4.28
C GLU A 108 15.38 -8.82 4.02
N SER A 109 15.37 -8.34 2.74
CA SER A 109 15.99 -7.08 2.37
C SER A 109 15.19 -6.35 1.29
N PHE A 110 15.21 -5.02 1.36
CA PHE A 110 14.58 -4.11 0.43
C PHE A 110 15.61 -3.10 -0.05
N THR A 111 15.94 -3.13 -1.34
CA THR A 111 16.99 -2.30 -1.92
C THR A 111 16.45 -1.52 -3.11
N VAL A 112 16.75 -0.23 -3.18
CA VAL A 112 16.36 0.64 -4.30
C VAL A 112 17.59 1.08 -5.07
N LEU A 113 17.62 0.71 -6.35
CA LEU A 113 18.64 1.14 -7.31
C LEU A 113 18.14 2.39 -8.04
N LYS A 114 18.86 3.50 -7.89
CA LYS A 114 18.41 4.81 -8.35
C LYS A 114 19.18 5.33 -9.56
N ASP A 115 20.40 4.86 -9.77
CA ASP A 115 21.30 5.36 -10.82
C ASP A 115 21.32 4.44 -12.03
N ALA A 116 21.49 5.03 -13.21
CA ALA A 116 21.63 4.31 -14.48
C ALA A 116 22.77 3.29 -14.47
N SER A 117 23.87 3.58 -13.76
CA SER A 117 25.01 2.65 -13.61
C SER A 117 24.62 1.36 -12.89
N THR A 118 23.73 1.44 -11.90
CA THR A 118 23.27 0.27 -11.12
C THR A 118 22.10 -0.44 -11.78
N THR A 119 21.32 0.26 -12.60
CA THR A 119 20.14 -0.30 -13.29
C THR A 119 20.44 -0.77 -14.72
N ALA A 120 21.63 -0.50 -15.26
CA ALA A 120 22.03 -0.81 -16.64
C ALA A 120 21.83 -2.28 -17.03
N ILE A 121 22.03 -3.22 -16.09
CA ILE A 121 21.84 -4.66 -16.34
C ILE A 121 20.38 -5.04 -16.63
N TYR A 122 19.42 -4.16 -16.28
CA TYR A 122 17.99 -4.38 -16.53
C TYR A 122 17.53 -3.70 -17.83
N GLY A 123 18.46 -3.05 -18.57
CA GLY A 123 18.18 -2.38 -19.83
C GLY A 123 17.14 -1.27 -19.70
N SER A 124 16.31 -1.12 -20.74
CA SER A 124 15.25 -0.10 -20.77
C SER A 124 14.21 -0.24 -19.66
N ARG A 125 13.99 -1.44 -19.15
CA ARG A 125 13.04 -1.70 -18.03
C ARG A 125 13.52 -1.10 -16.70
N GLY A 126 14.83 -0.92 -16.53
CA GLY A 126 15.43 -0.28 -15.36
C GLY A 126 15.52 1.25 -15.44
N ALA A 127 15.04 1.88 -16.52
CA ALA A 127 15.20 3.32 -16.75
C ALA A 127 14.56 4.20 -15.65
N ASN A 128 13.44 3.76 -15.08
CA ASN A 128 12.72 4.45 -14.01
C ASN A 128 13.15 4.00 -12.59
N GLY A 129 14.29 3.32 -12.48
CA GLY A 129 14.79 2.73 -11.25
C GLY A 129 14.30 1.29 -11.03
N VAL A 130 14.97 0.59 -10.11
CA VAL A 130 14.68 -0.81 -9.81
C VAL A 130 14.58 -1.00 -8.31
N VAL A 131 13.54 -1.70 -7.87
CA VAL A 131 13.36 -2.16 -6.50
C VAL A 131 13.70 -3.64 -6.46
N LEU A 132 14.68 -3.99 -5.65
CA LEU A 132 15.10 -5.37 -5.40
C LEU A 132 14.61 -5.82 -4.03
N ILE A 133 13.82 -6.86 -4.00
CA ILE A 133 13.31 -7.48 -2.79
C ILE A 133 13.83 -8.90 -2.70
N THR A 134 14.51 -9.20 -1.60
CA THR A 134 14.90 -10.57 -1.26
C THR A 134 13.99 -11.08 -0.17
N THR A 135 13.46 -12.27 -0.35
CA THR A 135 12.56 -12.86 0.64
C THR A 135 13.31 -13.77 1.60
N LYS A 136 12.76 -13.93 2.79
CA LYS A 136 13.30 -14.77 3.84
C LYS A 136 13.44 -16.21 3.39
N ARG A 137 14.55 -16.83 3.79
CA ARG A 137 14.86 -18.24 3.55
C ARG A 137 15.09 -18.96 4.87
N GLY A 138 15.00 -20.28 4.83
CA GLY A 138 15.33 -21.14 5.97
C GLY A 138 16.79 -21.01 6.37
N LYS A 139 17.06 -21.10 7.66
CA LYS A 139 18.41 -21.20 8.24
C LYS A 139 18.51 -22.51 9.00
N GLU A 140 19.72 -23.08 9.04
CA GLU A 140 19.97 -24.25 9.85
C GLU A 140 19.69 -23.96 11.31
N GLY A 141 18.97 -24.85 11.99
CA GLY A 141 18.62 -24.73 13.38
C GLY A 141 17.24 -25.28 13.71
N LYS A 142 16.83 -25.10 14.97
CA LYS A 142 15.51 -25.47 15.46
C LYS A 142 14.43 -24.70 14.73
N ILE A 143 13.27 -25.31 14.63
CA ILE A 143 12.07 -24.69 14.07
C ILE A 143 11.72 -23.44 14.88
N LYS A 144 11.55 -22.32 14.19
CA LYS A 144 11.05 -21.06 14.73
C LYS A 144 9.69 -20.79 14.11
N ILE A 145 8.69 -20.57 14.95
CA ILE A 145 7.33 -20.24 14.54
C ILE A 145 7.04 -18.84 15.05
N ASN A 146 6.59 -17.95 14.17
CA ASN A 146 6.12 -16.62 14.51
C ASN A 146 4.69 -16.46 14.04
N ALA A 147 3.81 -16.05 14.95
CA ALA A 147 2.44 -15.70 14.65
C ALA A 147 2.21 -14.26 15.08
N LYS A 148 1.59 -13.46 14.20
CA LYS A 148 1.28 -12.05 14.44
C LYS A 148 -0.15 -11.80 14.01
N VAL A 149 -0.93 -11.17 14.86
CA VAL A 149 -2.29 -10.71 14.55
C VAL A 149 -2.38 -9.25 14.92
N GLU A 150 -2.89 -8.45 14.02
CA GLU A 150 -3.03 -7.02 14.18
C GLU A 150 -4.44 -6.60 13.78
N SER A 151 -4.99 -5.63 14.50
CA SER A 151 -6.20 -4.92 14.12
C SER A 151 -5.92 -3.42 14.14
N SER A 152 -6.37 -2.70 13.15
CA SER A 152 -6.25 -1.25 13.06
C SER A 152 -7.59 -0.63 12.71
N TYR A 153 -7.88 0.49 13.35
CA TYR A 153 -9.03 1.32 13.03
C TYR A 153 -8.55 2.48 12.14
N ASN A 154 -9.07 2.53 10.94
CA ASN A 154 -8.74 3.54 9.96
C ASN A 154 -9.86 4.58 9.95
N SER A 155 -9.52 5.85 10.16
CA SER A 155 -10.44 6.98 10.08
C SER A 155 -10.13 7.85 8.86
N ARG A 156 -11.10 8.64 8.44
CA ARG A 156 -10.90 9.63 7.38
C ARG A 156 -9.95 10.72 7.89
N THR A 157 -8.93 11.04 7.12
CA THR A 157 -7.96 12.11 7.47
C THR A 157 -8.48 13.49 7.11
N ILE A 158 -9.21 13.58 5.98
CA ILE A 158 -9.83 14.82 5.50
C ILE A 158 -11.24 14.46 5.05
N THR A 159 -12.22 15.19 5.55
CA THR A 159 -13.60 15.13 5.09
C THR A 159 -13.93 16.50 4.49
N PRO A 160 -14.34 16.59 3.22
CA PRO A 160 -14.78 17.85 2.67
C PRO A 160 -16.04 18.35 3.40
N GLU A 161 -16.04 19.60 3.79
CA GLU A 161 -17.22 20.27 4.29
C GLU A 161 -17.99 20.83 3.09
N PHE A 162 -19.21 20.36 2.92
CA PHE A 162 -20.11 20.86 1.89
C PHE A 162 -20.95 21.99 2.46
N ALA A 163 -21.33 22.94 1.59
CA ALA A 163 -22.29 23.95 1.96
C ALA A 163 -23.63 23.31 2.28
N ASP A 164 -24.32 23.80 3.31
CA ASP A 164 -25.69 23.42 3.57
C ASP A 164 -26.65 23.90 2.45
N GLY A 165 -27.88 23.39 2.43
CA GLY A 165 -28.85 23.69 1.38
C GLY A 165 -29.15 25.19 1.21
N TYR A 166 -29.21 25.93 2.31
CA TYR A 166 -29.44 27.38 2.26
C TYR A 166 -28.21 28.12 1.67
N SER A 167 -27.01 27.82 2.19
CA SER A 167 -25.75 28.42 1.70
C SER A 167 -25.52 28.10 0.22
N TYR A 168 -25.80 26.84 -0.20
CA TYR A 168 -25.73 26.46 -1.61
C TYR A 168 -26.68 27.28 -2.48
N ALA A 169 -27.96 27.40 -2.08
CA ALA A 169 -28.96 28.14 -2.82
C ALA A 169 -28.61 29.64 -2.91
N MET A 170 -28.10 30.22 -1.83
CA MET A 170 -27.62 31.60 -1.81
C MET A 170 -26.46 31.83 -2.79
N LEU A 171 -25.42 31.00 -2.72
CA LEU A 171 -24.27 31.09 -3.61
C LEU A 171 -24.65 30.83 -5.08
N MET A 172 -25.57 29.91 -5.34
CA MET A 172 -26.08 29.66 -6.70
C MET A 172 -26.82 30.86 -7.25
N ASN A 173 -27.69 31.49 -6.45
CA ASN A 173 -28.38 32.72 -6.86
C ASN A 173 -27.39 33.84 -7.15
N GLU A 174 -26.39 34.06 -6.29
CA GLU A 174 -25.33 35.05 -6.51
C GLU A 174 -24.55 34.78 -7.80
N ALA A 175 -24.16 33.54 -8.02
CA ALA A 175 -23.45 33.12 -9.24
C ALA A 175 -24.26 33.38 -10.52
N ARG A 176 -25.59 33.22 -10.47
CA ARG A 176 -26.46 33.48 -11.61
C ARG A 176 -26.68 34.97 -11.84
N ILE A 177 -26.95 35.76 -10.77
CA ILE A 177 -27.14 37.20 -10.85
C ILE A 177 -25.88 37.88 -11.42
N THR A 178 -24.69 37.51 -10.95
CA THR A 178 -23.43 38.06 -11.43
C THR A 178 -23.15 37.77 -12.91
N ARG A 179 -23.82 36.73 -13.47
CA ARG A 179 -23.79 36.39 -14.89
C ARG A 179 -24.98 36.91 -15.69
N ASN A 180 -25.75 37.84 -15.09
CA ASN A 180 -26.92 38.44 -15.72
C ASN A 180 -28.03 37.41 -16.05
N GLN A 181 -28.15 36.36 -15.21
CA GLN A 181 -29.18 35.33 -15.29
C GLN A 181 -30.21 35.50 -14.20
N GLU A 182 -31.41 34.95 -14.37
CA GLU A 182 -32.44 34.96 -13.35
C GLU A 182 -32.05 34.07 -12.15
N ARG A 183 -32.55 34.42 -10.96
CA ARG A 183 -32.39 33.62 -9.76
C ARG A 183 -32.94 32.21 -9.97
N MET A 184 -32.28 31.21 -9.42
CA MET A 184 -32.74 29.83 -9.43
C MET A 184 -33.73 29.54 -8.30
N TYR A 185 -33.45 30.07 -7.14
CA TYR A 185 -34.29 29.94 -5.94
C TYR A 185 -34.97 31.30 -5.65
N GLN A 186 -36.29 31.27 -5.46
CA GLN A 186 -37.07 32.44 -5.14
C GLN A 186 -36.97 32.79 -3.64
N ASP A 187 -37.44 33.96 -3.25
CA ASP A 187 -37.28 34.45 -1.86
C ASP A 187 -38.05 33.59 -0.85
N ASP A 188 -39.21 33.04 -1.22
CA ASP A 188 -40.01 32.11 -0.42
C ASP A 188 -39.29 30.73 -0.25
N GLU A 189 -38.70 30.22 -1.30
CA GLU A 189 -37.90 28.97 -1.26
C GLU A 189 -36.66 29.15 -0.39
N MET A 190 -36.00 30.32 -0.49
CA MET A 190 -34.86 30.65 0.34
C MET A 190 -35.25 30.71 1.84
N GLU A 191 -36.43 31.22 2.16
CA GLU A 191 -36.92 31.28 3.54
C GLU A 191 -37.28 29.88 4.07
N ILE A 192 -37.88 29.00 3.24
CA ILE A 192 -38.18 27.62 3.61
C ILE A 192 -36.87 26.86 3.89
N LEU A 193 -35.86 26.99 3.03
CA LEU A 193 -34.54 26.37 3.23
C LEU A 193 -33.87 26.91 4.52
N ARG A 194 -33.90 28.21 4.75
CA ARG A 194 -33.30 28.85 5.94
C ARG A 194 -33.93 28.35 7.23
N LEU A 195 -35.24 28.17 7.27
CA LEU A 195 -35.98 27.74 8.44
C LEU A 195 -36.16 26.23 8.54
N GLY A 196 -35.83 25.48 7.51
CA GLY A 196 -35.98 24.01 7.47
C GLY A 196 -37.45 23.57 7.59
N LEU A 197 -38.38 24.32 6.99
CA LEU A 197 -39.82 24.12 7.20
C LEU A 197 -40.38 22.90 6.46
N ASP A 198 -39.82 22.55 5.34
CA ASP A 198 -40.26 21.40 4.51
C ASP A 198 -39.04 20.60 4.05
N GLN A 199 -38.70 19.56 4.83
CA GLN A 199 -37.54 18.73 4.54
C GLN A 199 -37.80 17.68 3.45
N ASP A 200 -39.05 17.45 3.06
CA ASP A 200 -39.39 16.51 1.99
C ASP A 200 -39.20 17.18 0.61
N LEU A 201 -39.63 18.44 0.46
CA LEU A 201 -39.48 19.19 -0.80
C LEU A 201 -38.15 19.95 -0.88
N TYR A 202 -37.63 20.44 0.26
CA TYR A 202 -36.38 21.20 0.36
C TYR A 202 -35.41 20.55 1.36
N PRO A 203 -34.88 19.36 1.03
CA PRO A 203 -34.03 18.60 1.93
C PRO A 203 -32.70 19.32 2.17
N ASN A 204 -32.28 19.36 3.43
CA ASN A 204 -30.93 19.80 3.83
C ASN A 204 -30.19 18.62 4.45
N VAL A 205 -29.56 17.82 3.60
CA VAL A 205 -28.95 16.54 3.98
C VAL A 205 -27.43 16.64 3.94
N ASP A 206 -26.79 16.30 5.05
CA ASP A 206 -25.35 16.02 5.06
C ASP A 206 -25.10 14.62 4.49
N TRP A 207 -24.80 14.58 3.19
CA TRP A 207 -24.54 13.32 2.48
C TRP A 207 -23.29 12.59 2.99
N MET A 208 -22.31 13.32 3.55
CA MET A 208 -21.15 12.68 4.14
C MET A 208 -21.53 11.91 5.41
N ASP A 209 -22.37 12.48 6.26
CA ASP A 209 -22.86 11.80 7.47
C ASP A 209 -23.80 10.63 7.11
N VAL A 210 -24.67 10.82 6.12
CA VAL A 210 -25.62 9.75 5.68
C VAL A 210 -24.90 8.55 5.07
N LEU A 211 -23.89 8.79 4.22
CA LEU A 211 -23.26 7.73 3.41
C LEU A 211 -21.98 7.15 4.01
N MET A 212 -21.30 7.88 4.88
CA MET A 212 -19.97 7.50 5.35
C MET A 212 -19.96 7.18 6.85
N LYS A 213 -19.21 6.14 7.20
CA LYS A 213 -18.82 5.82 8.58
C LYS A 213 -17.64 6.71 8.98
N ASP A 214 -17.44 6.92 10.28
CA ASP A 214 -16.26 7.63 10.80
C ASP A 214 -14.96 6.87 10.56
N GLY A 215 -15.05 5.57 10.44
CA GLY A 215 -13.91 4.71 10.15
C GLY A 215 -14.30 3.26 9.92
N ALA A 216 -13.29 2.45 9.63
CA ALA A 216 -13.44 1.02 9.36
C ALA A 216 -12.25 0.23 9.90
N MET A 217 -12.47 -1.06 10.14
CA MET A 217 -11.46 -1.96 10.68
C MET A 217 -10.65 -2.61 9.56
N THR A 218 -9.36 -2.77 9.83
CA THR A 218 -8.47 -3.64 9.04
C THR A 218 -7.88 -4.69 9.95
N TYR A 219 -7.94 -5.94 9.51
CA TYR A 219 -7.39 -7.08 10.24
C TYR A 219 -6.26 -7.70 9.42
N ARG A 220 -5.16 -7.99 10.08
CA ARG A 220 -4.01 -8.69 9.49
C ARG A 220 -3.61 -9.85 10.36
N ALA A 221 -3.37 -10.99 9.76
CA ALA A 221 -2.81 -12.16 10.41
C ALA A 221 -1.63 -12.68 9.59
N ASN A 222 -0.54 -13.02 10.26
CA ASN A 222 0.63 -13.62 9.66
C ASN A 222 1.08 -14.80 10.49
N LEU A 223 1.40 -15.90 9.81
CA LEU A 223 2.01 -17.08 10.40
C LEU A 223 3.21 -17.45 9.54
N ASN A 224 4.40 -17.48 10.12
CA ASN A 224 5.56 -17.96 9.42
C ASN A 224 6.34 -18.99 10.27
N MET A 225 6.98 -19.90 9.56
CA MET A 225 7.76 -20.97 10.12
C MET A 225 9.07 -21.08 9.34
N SER A 226 10.17 -21.15 10.05
CA SER A 226 11.49 -21.33 9.45
C SER A 226 12.31 -22.35 10.26
N GLY A 227 13.16 -23.08 9.56
CA GLY A 227 14.04 -24.06 10.18
C GLY A 227 14.75 -24.89 9.16
N GLY A 228 15.47 -25.90 9.61
CA GLY A 228 16.14 -26.85 8.74
C GLY A 228 17.38 -27.47 9.37
N GLY A 229 17.88 -28.47 8.68
CA GLY A 229 19.17 -29.11 8.98
C GLY A 229 20.23 -28.73 7.96
N SER A 230 21.34 -29.45 8.00
CA SER A 230 22.45 -29.25 7.08
C SER A 230 22.11 -29.54 5.61
N THR A 231 21.14 -30.42 5.37
CA THR A 231 20.76 -30.84 4.02
C THR A 231 19.60 -30.04 3.44
N ALA A 232 18.63 -29.65 4.25
CA ALA A 232 17.46 -28.92 3.78
C ALA A 232 17.05 -27.83 4.77
N ARG A 233 16.79 -26.65 4.26
CA ARG A 233 16.33 -25.49 5.03
C ARG A 233 15.07 -24.93 4.38
N TYR A 234 14.12 -24.50 5.18
CA TYR A 234 12.83 -24.05 4.66
C TYR A 234 12.32 -22.80 5.40
N PHE A 235 11.57 -22.01 4.68
CA PHE A 235 10.75 -20.91 5.17
C PHE A 235 9.34 -21.06 4.58
N VAL A 236 8.35 -21.08 5.42
CA VAL A 236 6.93 -21.14 5.04
C VAL A 236 6.22 -19.93 5.63
N SER A 237 5.39 -19.26 4.88
CA SER A 237 4.58 -18.14 5.35
C SER A 237 3.17 -18.24 4.79
N LEU A 238 2.20 -17.86 5.63
CA LEU A 238 0.80 -17.68 5.30
C LEU A 238 0.34 -16.35 5.91
N SER A 239 -0.25 -15.48 5.10
CA SER A 239 -0.82 -14.24 5.61
C SER A 239 -2.22 -13.99 5.08
N TYR A 240 -2.99 -13.28 5.89
CA TYR A 240 -4.34 -12.84 5.60
C TYR A 240 -4.49 -11.37 5.93
N VAL A 241 -5.10 -10.60 5.04
CA VAL A 241 -5.46 -9.21 5.23
C VAL A 241 -6.92 -9.04 4.86
N ASN A 242 -7.70 -8.40 5.75
CA ASN A 242 -9.07 -8.02 5.49
C ASN A 242 -9.22 -6.53 5.75
N GLU A 243 -9.66 -5.79 4.74
CA GLU A 243 -9.92 -4.36 4.79
C GLU A 243 -11.41 -4.12 4.58
N GLU A 244 -12.02 -3.38 5.47
CA GLU A 244 -13.41 -2.95 5.37
C GLU A 244 -13.49 -1.51 4.89
N GLY A 245 -14.51 -1.20 4.12
CA GLY A 245 -14.77 0.15 3.65
C GLY A 245 -15.59 0.99 4.63
N MET A 246 -15.66 2.27 4.34
CA MET A 246 -16.27 3.27 5.20
C MET A 246 -17.68 3.67 4.75
N TYR A 247 -18.32 2.97 3.81
CA TYR A 247 -19.69 3.28 3.42
C TYR A 247 -20.70 2.69 4.41
N LYS A 248 -21.67 3.50 4.81
CA LYS A 248 -22.85 3.00 5.51
C LYS A 248 -23.69 2.18 4.52
N THR A 249 -24.19 1.05 4.95
CA THR A 249 -25.06 0.19 4.15
C THR A 249 -26.40 0.09 4.84
N ASP A 250 -27.46 0.23 4.08
CA ASP A 250 -28.81 -0.04 4.59
C ASP A 250 -28.97 -1.56 4.75
N GLU A 251 -29.12 -2.02 5.97
CA GLU A 251 -29.29 -3.45 6.28
C GLU A 251 -30.61 -4.00 5.74
N SER A 252 -31.62 -3.15 5.55
CA SER A 252 -32.92 -3.56 4.99
C SER A 252 -32.83 -3.97 3.53
N MET A 253 -31.90 -3.37 2.78
CA MET A 253 -31.63 -3.67 1.37
C MET A 253 -30.56 -4.75 1.15
N ARG A 254 -29.98 -5.28 2.22
CA ARG A 254 -28.78 -6.16 2.21
C ARG A 254 -29.10 -7.64 1.92
N LYS A 255 -30.11 -7.97 1.19
CA LYS A 255 -30.48 -9.38 0.99
C LYS A 255 -29.51 -10.14 0.07
N ASP A 256 -28.99 -9.49 -0.99
CA ASP A 256 -28.22 -10.17 -2.04
C ASP A 256 -26.88 -9.52 -2.39
N TYR A 257 -26.59 -8.30 -1.91
CA TYR A 257 -25.36 -7.58 -2.22
C TYR A 257 -24.91 -6.68 -1.06
N ASN A 258 -23.63 -6.33 -1.06
CA ASN A 258 -23.04 -5.41 -0.09
C ASN A 258 -22.40 -4.24 -0.83
N THR A 259 -22.94 -3.05 -0.63
CA THR A 259 -22.43 -1.80 -1.25
C THR A 259 -21.18 -1.26 -0.57
N ASN A 260 -20.85 -1.72 0.65
CA ASN A 260 -19.62 -1.35 1.32
C ASN A 260 -18.44 -2.04 0.64
N PRO A 261 -17.46 -1.29 0.11
CA PRO A 261 -16.27 -1.89 -0.47
C PRO A 261 -15.49 -2.69 0.57
N SER A 262 -14.93 -3.81 0.16
CA SER A 262 -14.07 -4.61 1.02
C SER A 262 -13.02 -5.36 0.20
N SER A 263 -11.91 -5.67 0.82
CA SER A 263 -10.83 -6.41 0.18
C SER A 263 -10.29 -7.46 1.13
N GLN A 264 -10.17 -8.67 0.65
CA GLN A 264 -9.56 -9.78 1.36
C GLN A 264 -8.40 -10.29 0.52
N ARG A 265 -7.23 -10.48 1.14
CA ARG A 265 -6.04 -10.98 0.47
C ARG A 265 -5.41 -12.08 1.31
N TRP A 266 -5.11 -13.20 0.67
CA TRP A 266 -4.33 -14.31 1.21
C TRP A 266 -3.02 -14.39 0.45
N ASN A 267 -1.91 -14.45 1.15
CA ASN A 267 -0.61 -14.68 0.55
C ASN A 267 -0.01 -15.94 1.15
N TYR A 268 0.67 -16.73 0.32
CA TYR A 268 1.42 -17.89 0.76
C TYR A 268 2.81 -17.89 0.12
N ARG A 269 3.78 -18.39 0.86
CA ARG A 269 5.16 -18.55 0.40
C ARG A 269 5.79 -19.79 0.99
N LEU A 270 6.54 -20.50 0.15
CA LEU A 270 7.42 -21.60 0.52
C LEU A 270 8.75 -21.36 -0.16
N ASN A 271 9.80 -21.18 0.60
CA ASN A 271 11.19 -21.15 0.11
C ASN A 271 11.93 -22.32 0.73
N THR A 272 12.53 -23.16 -0.09
CA THR A 272 13.30 -24.33 0.36
C THR A 272 14.65 -24.35 -0.35
N ASP A 273 15.71 -24.53 0.42
CA ASP A 273 17.07 -24.69 -0.04
C ASP A 273 17.52 -26.12 0.30
N ILE A 274 17.94 -26.88 -0.71
CA ILE A 274 18.31 -28.30 -0.56
C ILE A 274 19.73 -28.49 -1.09
N ASP A 275 20.64 -28.87 -0.20
CA ASP A 275 22.01 -29.29 -0.56
C ASP A 275 21.98 -30.75 -1.05
N VAL A 276 21.83 -30.92 -2.36
CA VAL A 276 21.79 -32.24 -2.97
C VAL A 276 23.14 -32.94 -2.92
N THR A 277 24.20 -32.16 -3.08
CA THR A 277 25.58 -32.56 -2.91
C THR A 277 26.36 -31.45 -2.22
N LYS A 278 27.64 -31.69 -1.85
CA LYS A 278 28.49 -30.65 -1.27
C LYS A 278 28.73 -29.46 -2.21
N THR A 279 28.46 -29.59 -3.48
CA THR A 279 28.66 -28.56 -4.51
C THR A 279 27.39 -28.17 -5.24
N THR A 280 26.27 -28.83 -4.96
CA THR A 280 24.99 -28.58 -5.65
C THR A 280 23.91 -28.18 -4.68
N LEU A 281 23.48 -26.94 -4.77
CA LEU A 281 22.37 -26.35 -4.03
C LEU A 281 21.17 -26.15 -4.96
N VAL A 282 20.04 -26.75 -4.63
CA VAL A 282 18.77 -26.52 -5.31
C VAL A 282 17.91 -25.58 -4.48
N LYS A 283 17.48 -24.48 -5.09
CA LYS A 283 16.59 -23.49 -4.47
C LYS A 283 15.21 -23.58 -5.10
N VAL A 284 14.22 -23.87 -4.30
CA VAL A 284 12.82 -23.92 -4.74
C VAL A 284 12.07 -22.79 -4.05
N GLY A 285 11.35 -21.98 -4.83
CA GLY A 285 10.48 -20.93 -4.32
C GLY A 285 9.09 -21.09 -4.93
N VAL A 286 8.07 -21.17 -4.09
CA VAL A 286 6.66 -21.17 -4.50
C VAL A 286 5.96 -20.07 -3.72
N SER A 287 5.28 -19.15 -4.41
CA SER A 287 4.52 -18.10 -3.76
C SER A 287 3.34 -17.69 -4.62
N GLY A 288 2.29 -17.19 -3.99
CA GLY A 288 1.13 -16.64 -4.66
C GLY A 288 0.29 -15.80 -3.75
N SER A 289 -0.63 -15.06 -4.37
CA SER A 289 -1.65 -14.27 -3.71
C SER A 289 -3.02 -14.58 -4.28
N LEU A 290 -4.03 -14.57 -3.42
CA LEU A 290 -5.44 -14.64 -3.80
C LEU A 290 -6.12 -13.40 -3.24
N LYS A 291 -6.71 -12.58 -4.12
CA LYS A 291 -7.41 -11.34 -3.75
C LYS A 291 -8.88 -11.46 -4.11
N LYS A 292 -9.74 -11.25 -3.10
CA LYS A 292 -11.18 -11.10 -3.28
C LYS A 292 -11.54 -9.66 -2.96
N ARG A 293 -12.18 -8.98 -3.90
CA ARG A 293 -12.61 -7.60 -3.74
C ARG A 293 -14.10 -7.50 -3.97
N ASN A 294 -14.77 -6.76 -3.10
CA ASN A 294 -16.11 -6.24 -3.30
C ASN A 294 -16.01 -4.74 -3.54
N ALA A 295 -16.69 -4.23 -4.53
CA ALA A 295 -16.75 -2.81 -4.86
C ALA A 295 -18.16 -2.43 -5.30
N PRO A 296 -18.61 -1.18 -5.03
CA PRO A 296 -19.86 -0.69 -5.56
C PRO A 296 -19.85 -0.74 -7.10
N GLY A 297 -20.99 -1.01 -7.71
CA GLY A 297 -21.10 -1.18 -9.16
C GLY A 297 -20.85 0.11 -9.96
N GLN A 298 -21.07 1.27 -9.34
CA GLN A 298 -20.66 2.57 -9.86
C GLN A 298 -19.43 3.03 -9.08
N GLY A 299 -18.31 3.26 -9.75
CA GLY A 299 -17.06 3.72 -9.17
C GLY A 299 -17.15 5.16 -8.66
N SER A 300 -16.19 6.01 -9.03
CA SER A 300 -16.11 7.43 -8.60
C SER A 300 -17.33 8.29 -9.03
N ASN A 301 -18.14 7.83 -9.96
CA ASN A 301 -19.28 8.58 -10.48
C ASN A 301 -20.44 8.74 -9.48
N VAL A 302 -20.43 8.02 -8.36
CA VAL A 302 -21.44 8.20 -7.28
C VAL A 302 -21.47 9.64 -6.74
N TRP A 303 -20.37 10.38 -6.88
CA TRP A 303 -20.21 11.75 -6.39
C TRP A 303 -20.41 12.83 -7.44
N THR A 304 -20.65 12.44 -8.70
CA THR A 304 -20.78 13.36 -9.85
C THR A 304 -22.18 13.32 -10.52
N SER A 305 -23.07 12.45 -10.05
CA SER A 305 -24.44 12.31 -10.56
C SER A 305 -25.44 13.17 -9.82
#